data_02556e21609fb27c39b3f3cea7428971
#
_entry.id   02556e21609fb27c39b3f3cea7428971
#
_cell.length_a   1.000
_cell.length_b   1.000
_cell.length_c   1.000
_cell.angle_alpha   90.00
_cell.angle_beta   90.00
_cell.angle_gamma   90.00
#
_symmetry.space_group_name_H-M   'P 1'
#
loop_
_entity.id
_entity.type
_entity.pdbx_description
1 polymer ?
#
loop_
_entity_poly.entity_id
_entity_poly.type
_entity_poly.pdbx_seq_one_letter_code
_entity_poly.pdbx_strand_id
1 'polypeptide(L)'
;LERHHAPVVRDVKSHGMNPFSWPIGDYTGGRGIGWAISTQYFSDEIWKDDFYGDMRNANHNFVRKFAVHNKEYAKLYGDTIDTQNPPVGVTVPSRPLYAYQSKCTTPYNHPEGLYSNAKTYALNSGAGATYTDQYMFRLAETYLLRAEAYLELNDKDKAAADINVIRDRAHAKPVLSSQVTLDYILDERMRELGVEERRRITLMRMGKLYDRVMKCNPYYAKEMEKHYELWPIPYKEIEANRGAVLEQNPGYE
;
A
#
# COMPACT_ATOMS: atom_id res chain seq x y z
N LEU A 1 10.52 1.89 -3.94
CA LEU A 1 9.12 1.42 -3.85
C LEU A 1 8.11 2.57 -3.89
N GLU A 2 8.50 3.76 -3.53
CA GLU A 2 7.64 4.90 -3.21
C GLU A 2 7.26 5.78 -4.39
N ARG A 3 7.98 5.67 -5.48
CA ARG A 3 7.70 6.44 -6.71
C ARG A 3 6.47 5.95 -7.49
N HIS A 4 5.77 4.92 -7.01
CA HIS A 4 4.93 4.10 -7.86
C HIS A 4 3.52 3.87 -7.33
N HIS A 5 3.13 4.59 -6.27
CA HIS A 5 1.84 4.35 -5.60
C HIS A 5 0.64 5.07 -6.21
N ALA A 6 0.86 6.10 -7.03
CA ALA A 6 -0.26 6.75 -7.70
C ALA A 6 -0.69 5.98 -8.96
N PRO A 7 -1.99 5.87 -9.25
CA PRO A 7 -2.48 5.17 -10.42
C PRO A 7 -1.90 5.73 -11.72
N VAL A 8 -1.46 4.84 -12.61
CA VAL A 8 -1.15 5.23 -13.98
C VAL A 8 -2.45 5.28 -14.74
N VAL A 9 -2.96 6.43 -14.91
CA VAL A 9 -4.14 6.62 -15.74
C VAL A 9 -3.80 6.67 -17.24
N ARG A 10 -2.60 6.23 -17.58
CA ARG A 10 -2.04 6.33 -18.94
C ARG A 10 -2.60 5.30 -19.91
N ASP A 11 -3.02 4.12 -19.47
CA ASP A 11 -3.27 2.96 -20.33
C ASP A 11 -4.75 2.64 -20.56
N VAL A 12 -5.63 3.58 -20.30
CA VAL A 12 -7.04 3.40 -20.62
C VAL A 12 -7.33 3.68 -22.11
N LYS A 13 -6.29 3.92 -22.92
CA LYS A 13 -6.44 4.01 -24.38
C LYS A 13 -7.08 2.75 -24.99
N SER A 14 -6.77 1.58 -24.46
CA SER A 14 -7.38 0.32 -24.90
C SER A 14 -8.87 0.21 -24.58
N HIS A 15 -9.36 1.00 -23.62
CA HIS A 15 -10.78 1.06 -23.23
C HIS A 15 -11.41 2.42 -23.51
N GLY A 16 -10.73 3.30 -24.23
CA GLY A 16 -11.25 4.63 -24.57
C GLY A 16 -11.28 5.62 -23.39
N MET A 17 -10.62 5.30 -22.29
CA MET A 17 -10.61 6.14 -21.10
C MET A 17 -9.19 6.44 -20.64
N ASN A 18 -8.76 7.67 -20.86
CA ASN A 18 -7.59 8.25 -20.20
C ASN A 18 -8.05 9.51 -19.46
N PRO A 19 -8.63 9.37 -18.26
CA PRO A 19 -9.30 10.48 -17.58
C PRO A 19 -8.35 11.58 -17.13
N PHE A 20 -7.05 11.34 -17.18
CA PHE A 20 -6.06 12.32 -16.75
C PHE A 20 -5.24 12.81 -17.94
N SER A 21 -4.97 14.11 -17.98
CA SER A 21 -4.14 14.70 -19.03
C SER A 21 -2.67 14.31 -18.88
N TRP A 22 -2.02 14.09 -20.00
CA TRP A 22 -0.57 14.00 -20.08
C TRP A 22 0.00 15.35 -20.53
N PRO A 23 1.08 15.89 -19.95
CA PRO A 23 1.86 15.34 -18.85
C PRO A 23 1.06 15.31 -17.54
N ILE A 24 1.46 14.43 -16.64
CA ILE A 24 0.80 14.22 -15.35
C ILE A 24 0.83 15.51 -14.54
N GLY A 25 -0.34 15.93 -14.09
CA GLY A 25 -0.46 17.02 -13.14
C GLY A 25 -0.10 16.57 -11.72
N ASP A 26 0.22 17.53 -10.88
CA ASP A 26 0.60 17.30 -9.47
C ASP A 26 -0.58 16.95 -8.54
N TYR A 27 -1.77 16.83 -9.08
CA TYR A 27 -2.99 16.55 -8.32
C TYR A 27 -3.02 15.15 -7.67
N THR A 28 -2.21 14.20 -8.16
CA THR A 28 -2.03 12.88 -7.54
C THR A 28 -0.88 12.84 -6.53
N GLY A 29 -0.12 13.94 -6.40
CA GLY A 29 1.02 14.03 -5.49
C GLY A 29 2.28 13.34 -5.95
N GLY A 30 2.37 13.00 -7.23
CA GLY A 30 3.55 12.38 -7.82
C GLY A 30 3.28 11.82 -9.21
N ARG A 31 4.35 11.37 -9.87
CA ARG A 31 4.24 10.70 -11.16
C ARG A 31 3.65 9.31 -10.98
N GLY A 32 2.39 9.12 -11.35
CA GLY A 32 1.74 7.82 -11.32
C GLY A 32 2.37 6.85 -12.32
N ILE A 33 2.90 5.72 -11.85
CA ILE A 33 3.45 4.65 -12.70
C ILE A 33 2.69 3.33 -12.51
N GLY A 34 2.06 3.13 -11.34
CA GLY A 34 1.25 1.96 -11.06
C GLY A 34 2.04 0.64 -11.04
N TRP A 35 3.27 0.65 -10.55
CA TRP A 35 4.06 -0.57 -10.37
C TRP A 35 3.72 -1.32 -9.10
N ALA A 36 3.30 -0.59 -8.08
CA ALA A 36 2.78 -1.17 -6.85
C ALA A 36 1.34 -0.69 -6.66
N ILE A 37 0.41 -1.60 -6.79
CA ILE A 37 -1.02 -1.32 -6.67
C ILE A 37 -1.58 -1.96 -5.40
N SER A 38 -2.58 -1.33 -4.78
CA SER A 38 -3.27 -1.91 -3.65
C SER A 38 -4.13 -3.09 -4.10
N THR A 39 -4.12 -4.17 -3.31
CA THR A 39 -5.12 -5.24 -3.47
C THR A 39 -6.47 -4.78 -2.95
N GLN A 40 -7.54 -5.42 -3.37
CA GLN A 40 -8.89 -5.14 -2.85
C GLN A 40 -8.98 -5.43 -1.34
N TYR A 41 -8.21 -6.39 -0.85
CA TYR A 41 -8.11 -6.63 0.58
C TYR A 41 -7.62 -5.38 1.33
N PHE A 42 -6.59 -4.71 0.81
CA PHE A 42 -6.03 -3.50 1.42
C PHE A 42 -6.93 -2.28 1.20
N SER A 43 -7.54 -2.14 0.03
CA SER A 43 -8.36 -0.95 -0.26
C SER A 43 -9.72 -0.98 0.41
N ASP A 44 -10.29 -2.17 0.68
CA ASP A 44 -11.69 -2.28 1.09
C ASP A 44 -11.88 -3.22 2.29
N GLU A 45 -11.37 -4.46 2.24
CA GLU A 45 -11.69 -5.50 3.22
C GLU A 45 -11.28 -5.17 4.64
N ILE A 46 -10.05 -4.68 4.84
CA ILE A 46 -9.52 -4.39 6.19
C ILE A 46 -10.24 -3.23 6.89
N TRP A 47 -11.04 -2.46 6.16
CA TRP A 47 -11.76 -1.29 6.67
C TRP A 47 -13.23 -1.57 6.99
N LYS A 48 -13.77 -2.75 6.67
CA LYS A 48 -15.20 -3.04 6.74
C LYS A 48 -15.83 -2.78 8.11
N ASP A 49 -15.10 -3.05 9.19
CA ASP A 49 -15.63 -2.89 10.55
C ASP A 49 -15.80 -1.41 10.95
N ASP A 50 -15.06 -0.49 10.31
CA ASP A 50 -15.09 0.93 10.62
C ASP A 50 -14.76 1.79 9.39
N PHE A 51 -15.44 1.53 8.29
CA PHE A 51 -15.09 2.11 6.99
C PHE A 51 -15.12 3.64 6.97
N TYR A 52 -16.06 4.24 7.68
CA TYR A 52 -16.25 5.70 7.69
C TYR A 52 -15.71 6.38 8.96
N GLY A 53 -15.48 5.64 10.03
CA GLY A 53 -15.01 6.19 11.30
C GLY A 53 -13.49 6.31 11.36
N ASP A 54 -12.77 5.36 10.79
CA ASP A 54 -11.31 5.35 10.79
C ASP A 54 -10.75 6.45 9.86
N MET A 55 -10.14 7.48 10.44
CA MET A 55 -9.57 8.61 9.67
C MET A 55 -8.49 8.19 8.67
N ARG A 56 -7.82 7.07 8.90
CA ARG A 56 -6.80 6.56 7.97
C ARG A 56 -7.42 6.09 6.65
N ASN A 57 -8.73 5.79 6.66
CA ASN A 57 -9.52 5.42 5.50
C ASN A 57 -10.29 6.62 4.88
N ALA A 58 -10.19 7.81 5.46
CA ALA A 58 -10.84 8.99 4.92
C ALA A 58 -10.38 9.27 3.48
N ASN A 59 -11.22 9.87 2.66
CA ASN A 59 -11.01 10.06 1.22
C ASN A 59 -9.69 10.75 0.85
N HIS A 60 -9.15 11.60 1.73
CA HIS A 60 -7.87 12.27 1.51
C HIS A 60 -6.66 11.41 1.91
N ASN A 61 -6.86 10.39 2.76
CA ASN A 61 -5.82 9.46 3.20
C ASN A 61 -5.81 8.18 2.36
N PHE A 62 -6.99 7.73 1.95
CA PHE A 62 -7.13 6.60 1.02
C PHE A 62 -7.95 7.05 -0.19
N VAL A 63 -7.25 7.40 -1.26
CA VAL A 63 -7.84 8.02 -2.44
C VAL A 63 -8.50 6.96 -3.30
N ARG A 64 -9.82 7.07 -3.49
CA ARG A 64 -10.63 6.17 -4.33
C ARG A 64 -11.31 6.89 -5.47
N LYS A 65 -11.43 8.22 -5.40
CA LYS A 65 -12.14 9.04 -6.36
C LYS A 65 -11.18 9.95 -7.11
N PHE A 66 -11.29 9.96 -8.41
CA PHE A 66 -10.39 10.69 -9.31
C PHE A 66 -11.18 11.60 -10.22
N ALA A 67 -10.93 12.90 -10.17
CA ALA A 67 -11.54 13.84 -11.09
C ALA A 67 -10.94 13.70 -12.49
N VAL A 68 -11.79 13.74 -13.51
CA VAL A 68 -11.39 13.68 -14.92
C VAL A 68 -10.98 15.06 -15.40
N HIS A 69 -9.70 15.25 -15.68
CA HIS A 69 -9.14 16.53 -16.10
C HIS A 69 -8.79 16.58 -17.60
N ASN A 70 -8.89 15.48 -18.33
CA ASN A 70 -8.54 15.45 -19.74
C ASN A 70 -9.73 15.87 -20.61
N LYS A 71 -9.60 17.01 -21.27
CA LYS A 71 -10.61 17.56 -22.18
C LYS A 71 -10.87 16.73 -23.44
N GLU A 72 -9.92 15.87 -23.81
CA GLU A 72 -10.11 14.94 -24.95
C GLU A 72 -11.21 13.92 -24.68
N TYR A 73 -11.55 13.71 -23.41
CA TYR A 73 -12.65 12.85 -22.99
C TYR A 73 -13.89 13.67 -22.62
N ALA A 74 -14.38 14.43 -23.57
CA ALA A 74 -15.47 15.38 -23.39
C ALA A 74 -16.70 14.81 -22.66
N LYS A 75 -16.97 13.51 -22.81
CA LYS A 75 -18.08 12.82 -22.11
C LYS A 75 -17.86 12.62 -20.61
N LEU A 76 -16.62 12.60 -20.16
CA LEU A 76 -16.25 12.36 -18.75
C LEU A 76 -15.55 13.55 -18.11
N TYR A 77 -15.25 14.59 -18.90
CA TYR A 77 -14.56 15.78 -18.40
C TYR A 77 -15.38 16.48 -17.32
N GLY A 78 -14.78 16.64 -16.15
CA GLY A 78 -15.44 17.21 -14.98
C GLY A 78 -16.12 16.16 -14.09
N ASP A 79 -16.27 14.92 -14.56
CA ASP A 79 -16.81 13.82 -13.76
C ASP A 79 -15.76 13.26 -12.79
N THR A 80 -16.21 12.42 -11.87
CA THR A 80 -15.38 11.70 -10.93
C THR A 80 -15.46 10.20 -11.18
N ILE A 81 -14.33 9.55 -11.38
CA ILE A 81 -14.22 8.09 -11.44
C ILE A 81 -14.02 7.56 -10.03
N ASP A 82 -14.84 6.60 -9.64
CA ASP A 82 -14.80 5.96 -8.33
C ASP A 82 -14.33 4.51 -8.48
N THR A 83 -13.29 4.12 -7.73
CA THR A 83 -12.77 2.74 -7.75
C THR A 83 -13.74 1.72 -7.17
N GLN A 84 -14.69 2.14 -6.35
CA GLN A 84 -15.76 1.28 -5.81
C GLN A 84 -16.94 1.12 -6.77
N ASN A 85 -17.12 2.08 -7.71
CA ASN A 85 -18.11 2.04 -8.76
C ASN A 85 -17.44 2.38 -10.09
N PRO A 86 -16.57 1.51 -10.61
CA PRO A 86 -15.79 1.81 -11.80
C PRO A 86 -16.70 1.90 -13.04
N PRO A 87 -16.31 2.67 -14.04
CA PRO A 87 -16.99 2.70 -15.33
C PRO A 87 -17.07 1.31 -15.96
N VAL A 88 -18.10 1.09 -16.76
CA VAL A 88 -18.30 -0.18 -17.46
C VAL A 88 -17.06 -0.57 -18.27
N GLY A 89 -16.60 -1.82 -18.11
CA GLY A 89 -15.42 -2.36 -18.80
C GLY A 89 -14.08 -2.05 -18.14
N VAL A 90 -14.08 -1.34 -17.00
CA VAL A 90 -12.84 -1.07 -16.22
C VAL A 90 -12.71 -2.04 -15.06
N THR A 91 -11.62 -2.79 -15.03
CA THR A 91 -11.28 -3.68 -13.93
C THR A 91 -10.58 -2.90 -12.81
N VAL A 92 -11.00 -3.10 -11.58
CA VAL A 92 -10.37 -2.53 -10.38
C VAL A 92 -10.08 -3.66 -9.37
N PRO A 93 -8.88 -3.70 -8.79
CA PRO A 93 -7.71 -2.88 -9.09
C PRO A 93 -7.03 -3.31 -10.40
N SER A 94 -6.53 -2.34 -11.10
CA SER A 94 -5.70 -2.53 -12.29
C SER A 94 -4.64 -1.43 -12.34
N ARG A 95 -3.59 -1.62 -13.11
CA ARG A 95 -2.53 -0.62 -13.23
C ARG A 95 -3.04 0.79 -13.56
N PRO A 96 -4.04 0.96 -14.45
CA PRO A 96 -4.60 2.29 -14.75
C PRO A 96 -5.54 2.84 -13.68
N LEU A 97 -6.16 2.00 -12.85
CA LEU A 97 -7.13 2.46 -11.85
C LEU A 97 -7.12 1.57 -10.60
N TYR A 98 -6.75 2.14 -9.49
CA TYR A 98 -6.81 1.52 -8.16
C TYR A 98 -6.84 2.58 -7.06
N ALA A 99 -7.35 2.22 -5.90
CA ALA A 99 -7.28 3.06 -4.72
C ALA A 99 -5.87 3.04 -4.12
N TYR A 100 -5.39 4.15 -3.56
CA TYR A 100 -4.06 4.21 -2.97
C TYR A 100 -4.02 5.07 -1.70
N GLN A 101 -3.09 4.76 -0.80
CA GLN A 101 -2.81 5.63 0.35
C GLN A 101 -1.95 6.80 -0.08
N SER A 102 -2.36 8.01 0.34
CA SER A 102 -1.68 9.27 -0.03
C SER A 102 -0.46 9.61 0.82
N LYS A 103 -0.13 8.81 1.82
CA LYS A 103 0.95 9.09 2.80
C LYS A 103 2.31 9.44 2.17
N CYS A 104 2.63 8.83 1.04
CA CYS A 104 3.91 9.05 0.34
C CYS A 104 3.76 10.00 -0.84
N THR A 105 2.69 10.77 -0.88
CA THR A 105 2.43 11.72 -1.96
C THR A 105 2.36 13.15 -1.42
N THR A 106 2.73 14.11 -2.25
CA THR A 106 2.70 15.55 -1.92
C THR A 106 1.92 16.31 -2.99
N PRO A 107 0.58 16.19 -3.03
CA PRO A 107 -0.22 16.91 -4.01
C PRO A 107 0.06 18.42 -3.93
N TYR A 108 0.26 19.04 -5.09
CA TYR A 108 0.50 20.49 -5.24
C TYR A 108 1.71 21.05 -4.48
N ASN A 109 2.68 20.21 -4.13
CA ASN A 109 3.84 20.60 -3.33
C ASN A 109 5.18 20.08 -3.89
N HIS A 110 5.32 20.04 -5.20
CA HIS A 110 6.62 19.79 -5.82
C HIS A 110 7.48 21.05 -5.82
N PRO A 111 8.81 20.92 -5.88
CA PRO A 111 9.71 22.03 -6.10
C PRO A 111 9.35 22.80 -7.38
N GLU A 112 9.44 24.12 -7.36
CA GLU A 112 9.01 25.01 -8.44
C GLU A 112 9.61 24.64 -9.79
N GLY A 113 10.90 24.28 -9.83
CA GLY A 113 11.59 23.88 -11.06
C GLY A 113 11.10 22.59 -11.70
N LEU A 114 10.21 21.84 -11.04
CA LEU A 114 9.62 20.61 -11.58
C LEU A 114 8.27 20.84 -12.26
N TYR A 115 7.73 22.06 -12.21
CA TYR A 115 6.52 22.39 -12.96
C TYR A 115 6.86 22.87 -14.37
N SER A 116 6.24 22.27 -15.38
CA SER A 116 6.20 22.83 -16.73
C SER A 116 5.21 24.01 -16.81
N ASN A 117 4.20 24.01 -15.95
CA ASN A 117 3.27 25.10 -15.76
C ASN A 117 2.74 25.12 -14.30
N ALA A 118 3.26 26.01 -13.49
CA ALA A 118 2.89 26.12 -12.07
C ALA A 118 1.41 26.53 -11.86
N LYS A 119 0.81 27.26 -12.79
CA LYS A 119 -0.60 27.68 -12.67
C LYS A 119 -1.59 26.52 -12.82
N THR A 120 -1.21 25.52 -13.59
CA THR A 120 -2.03 24.32 -13.83
C THR A 120 -1.50 23.11 -13.10
N TYR A 121 -0.44 23.27 -12.30
CA TYR A 121 0.29 22.20 -11.62
C TYR A 121 0.77 21.08 -12.56
N ALA A 122 1.02 21.42 -13.82
CA ALA A 122 1.56 20.47 -14.78
C ALA A 122 3.05 20.24 -14.52
N LEU A 123 3.46 18.99 -14.32
CA LEU A 123 4.83 18.60 -14.04
C LEU A 123 5.62 18.36 -15.33
N ASN A 124 6.92 18.66 -15.31
CA ASN A 124 7.80 18.30 -16.40
C ASN A 124 8.19 16.81 -16.36
N SER A 125 8.82 16.30 -17.41
CA SER A 125 9.20 14.89 -17.53
C SER A 125 10.22 14.43 -16.48
N GLY A 126 10.96 15.34 -15.86
CA GLY A 126 11.93 15.06 -14.79
C GLY A 126 11.27 14.86 -13.41
N ALA A 127 10.02 15.27 -13.23
CA ALA A 127 9.29 15.14 -11.98
C ALA A 127 8.85 13.68 -11.75
N GLY A 128 9.76 12.85 -11.30
CA GLY A 128 9.55 11.41 -11.16
C GLY A 128 9.49 10.89 -9.72
N ALA A 129 9.52 11.77 -8.73
CA ALA A 129 9.57 11.39 -7.31
C ALA A 129 8.54 12.17 -6.49
N THR A 130 8.20 11.68 -5.31
CA THR A 130 7.56 12.46 -4.25
C THR A 130 8.65 13.15 -3.42
N TYR A 131 8.31 14.26 -2.79
CA TYR A 131 9.23 15.07 -1.99
C TYR A 131 8.80 15.11 -0.53
N THR A 132 8.18 14.04 -0.08
CA THR A 132 7.81 13.84 1.32
C THR A 132 8.89 13.03 2.02
N ASP A 133 9.29 13.47 3.21
CA ASP A 133 10.16 12.69 4.08
C ASP A 133 9.49 11.38 4.48
N GLN A 134 10.30 10.35 4.64
CA GLN A 134 9.80 9.02 4.94
C GLN A 134 10.31 8.55 6.28
N TYR A 135 9.40 7.96 7.03
CA TYR A 135 9.75 7.36 8.30
C TYR A 135 10.56 6.09 8.08
N MET A 136 11.72 6.01 8.73
CA MET A 136 12.44 4.75 8.84
C MET A 136 11.72 3.82 9.81
N PHE A 137 11.25 4.37 10.92
CA PHE A 137 10.38 3.75 11.91
C PHE A 137 9.72 4.85 12.74
N ARG A 138 8.61 4.54 13.40
CA ARG A 138 7.88 5.48 14.23
C ARG A 138 7.16 4.79 15.38
N LEU A 139 6.76 5.57 16.39
CA LEU A 139 6.18 5.05 17.63
C LEU A 139 4.99 4.10 17.43
N ALA A 140 4.18 4.31 16.40
CA ALA A 140 3.08 3.39 16.08
C ALA A 140 3.57 1.96 15.80
N GLU A 141 4.72 1.80 15.13
CA GLU A 141 5.31 0.49 14.91
C GLU A 141 5.76 -0.14 16.22
N THR A 142 6.32 0.65 17.13
CA THR A 142 6.74 0.17 18.47
C THR A 142 5.55 -0.35 19.27
N TYR A 143 4.42 0.35 19.25
CA TYR A 143 3.18 -0.15 19.88
C TYR A 143 2.73 -1.48 19.27
N LEU A 144 2.74 -1.60 17.95
CA LEU A 144 2.31 -2.84 17.28
C LEU A 144 3.27 -4.01 17.52
N LEU A 145 4.58 -3.76 17.61
CA LEU A 145 5.56 -4.77 18.01
C LEU A 145 5.35 -5.21 19.46
N ARG A 146 5.02 -4.27 20.37
CA ARG A 146 4.73 -4.61 21.76
C ARG A 146 3.40 -5.36 21.90
N ALA A 147 2.39 -4.99 21.13
CA ALA A 147 1.13 -5.73 21.07
C ALA A 147 1.33 -7.17 20.60
N GLU A 148 2.20 -7.39 19.61
CA GLU A 148 2.61 -8.71 19.16
C GLU A 148 3.27 -9.52 20.31
N ALA A 149 4.22 -8.91 21.02
CA ALA A 149 4.88 -9.55 22.15
C ALA A 149 3.89 -9.89 23.30
N TYR A 150 2.95 -9.00 23.59
CA TYR A 150 1.89 -9.30 24.57
C TYR A 150 0.97 -10.43 24.10
N LEU A 151 0.64 -10.50 22.82
CA LEU A 151 -0.16 -11.60 22.29
C LEU A 151 0.55 -12.95 22.46
N GLU A 152 1.85 -13.02 22.18
CA GLU A 152 2.67 -14.23 22.37
C GLU A 152 2.76 -14.63 23.86
N LEU A 153 2.71 -13.67 24.77
CA LEU A 153 2.63 -13.89 26.21
C LEU A 153 1.20 -14.20 26.71
N ASN A 154 0.22 -14.36 25.80
CA ASN A 154 -1.21 -14.53 26.09
C ASN A 154 -1.85 -13.37 26.88
N ASP A 155 -1.23 -12.20 26.92
CA ASP A 155 -1.76 -10.98 27.54
C ASP A 155 -2.52 -10.14 26.51
N LYS A 156 -3.69 -10.62 26.12
CA LYS A 156 -4.54 -9.97 25.12
C LYS A 156 -5.06 -8.59 25.56
N ASP A 157 -5.16 -8.35 26.86
CA ASP A 157 -5.63 -7.06 27.38
C ASP A 157 -4.58 -5.97 27.11
N LYS A 158 -3.31 -6.24 27.38
CA LYS A 158 -2.24 -5.30 27.06
C LYS A 158 -2.02 -5.16 25.55
N ALA A 159 -2.17 -6.26 24.81
CA ALA A 159 -2.11 -6.20 23.35
C ALA A 159 -3.21 -5.29 22.77
N ALA A 160 -4.45 -5.43 23.25
CA ALA A 160 -5.56 -4.56 22.85
C ALA A 160 -5.34 -3.10 23.27
N ALA A 161 -4.80 -2.86 24.47
CA ALA A 161 -4.50 -1.51 24.95
C ALA A 161 -3.51 -0.79 24.01
N ASP A 162 -2.43 -1.47 23.59
CA ASP A 162 -1.45 -0.90 22.66
C ASP A 162 -2.04 -0.62 21.28
N ILE A 163 -2.84 -1.53 20.75
CA ILE A 163 -3.55 -1.34 19.48
C ILE A 163 -4.50 -0.15 19.60
N ASN A 164 -5.20 -0.02 20.71
CA ASN A 164 -6.18 1.04 20.92
C ASN A 164 -5.55 2.43 21.04
N VAL A 165 -4.30 2.57 21.47
CA VAL A 165 -3.58 3.84 21.39
C VAL A 165 -3.51 4.35 19.94
N ILE A 166 -3.27 3.44 19.00
CA ILE A 166 -3.19 3.79 17.58
C ILE A 166 -4.58 4.07 17.00
N ARG A 167 -5.56 3.24 17.37
CA ARG A 167 -6.93 3.36 16.89
C ARG A 167 -7.61 4.63 17.41
N ASP A 168 -7.38 4.99 18.66
CA ASP A 168 -7.90 6.23 19.26
C ASP A 168 -7.36 7.47 18.52
N ARG A 169 -6.05 7.52 18.25
CA ARG A 169 -5.46 8.59 17.44
C ARG A 169 -6.10 8.71 16.04
N ALA A 170 -6.54 7.58 15.49
CA ALA A 170 -7.20 7.51 14.17
C ALA A 170 -8.73 7.68 14.27
N HIS A 171 -9.29 7.97 15.44
CA HIS A 171 -10.72 7.98 15.73
C HIS A 171 -11.45 6.70 15.31
N ALA A 172 -10.73 5.59 15.25
CA ALA A 172 -11.28 4.29 14.91
C ALA A 172 -11.89 3.59 16.12
N LYS A 173 -12.89 2.76 15.89
CA LYS A 173 -13.49 1.94 16.95
C LYS A 173 -12.44 1.12 17.70
N PRO A 174 -12.47 1.06 19.03
CA PRO A 174 -11.53 0.26 19.79
C PRO A 174 -11.70 -1.24 19.49
N VAL A 175 -10.59 -1.98 19.56
CA VAL A 175 -10.63 -3.46 19.51
C VAL A 175 -10.82 -4.02 20.90
N LEU A 176 -11.61 -5.07 21.02
CA LEU A 176 -11.76 -5.84 22.26
C LEU A 176 -10.63 -6.86 22.39
N SER A 177 -10.20 -7.16 23.62
CA SER A 177 -9.14 -8.16 23.88
C SER A 177 -9.45 -9.53 23.24
N SER A 178 -10.71 -9.93 23.24
CA SER A 178 -11.18 -11.19 22.62
C SER A 178 -10.97 -11.24 21.09
N GLN A 179 -10.89 -10.09 20.44
CA GLN A 179 -10.71 -9.98 18.99
C GLN A 179 -9.22 -9.95 18.57
N VAL A 180 -8.31 -9.76 19.55
CA VAL A 180 -6.88 -9.67 19.24
C VAL A 180 -6.35 -11.05 18.87
N THR A 181 -5.90 -11.13 17.63
CA THR A 181 -5.20 -12.26 17.02
C THR A 181 -4.00 -11.75 16.24
N LEU A 182 -3.10 -12.64 15.86
CA LEU A 182 -1.97 -12.25 15.01
C LEU A 182 -2.45 -11.67 13.67
N ASP A 183 -3.50 -12.24 13.08
CA ASP A 183 -4.11 -11.71 11.85
C ASP A 183 -4.66 -10.31 12.05
N TYR A 184 -5.29 -10.03 13.21
CA TYR A 184 -5.78 -8.69 13.54
C TYR A 184 -4.63 -7.67 13.64
N ILE A 185 -3.54 -8.05 14.33
CA ILE A 185 -2.33 -7.20 14.43
C ILE A 185 -1.74 -6.95 13.04
N LEU A 186 -1.67 -7.96 12.19
CA LEU A 186 -1.19 -7.82 10.81
C LEU A 186 -2.07 -6.89 9.97
N ASP A 187 -3.38 -6.90 10.17
CA ASP A 187 -4.30 -5.98 9.52
C ASP A 187 -4.17 -4.56 10.08
N GLU A 188 -4.00 -4.41 11.41
CA GLU A 188 -3.76 -3.11 12.01
C GLU A 188 -2.43 -2.50 11.56
N ARG A 189 -1.37 -3.32 11.44
CA ARG A 189 -0.12 -2.90 10.83
C ARG A 189 -0.32 -2.42 9.39
N MET A 190 -1.17 -3.09 8.62
CA MET A 190 -1.48 -2.69 7.24
C MET A 190 -2.26 -1.37 7.19
N ARG A 191 -3.25 -1.17 8.08
CA ARG A 191 -3.99 0.11 8.20
C ARG A 191 -3.05 1.26 8.58
N GLU A 192 -2.19 1.02 9.57
CA GLU A 192 -1.33 2.05 10.15
C GLU A 192 -0.06 2.30 9.36
N LEU A 193 0.62 1.25 8.90
CA LEU A 193 1.95 1.32 8.28
C LEU A 193 1.94 1.00 6.77
N GLY A 194 0.81 0.87 6.16
CA GLY A 194 0.52 0.48 4.79
C GLY A 194 1.69 0.52 3.80
N VAL A 195 1.99 1.71 3.28
CA VAL A 195 3.07 1.93 2.31
C VAL A 195 4.45 2.17 2.96
N GLU A 196 4.50 2.30 4.28
CA GLU A 196 5.74 2.53 5.05
C GLU A 196 6.43 1.22 5.44
N GLU A 197 5.65 0.19 5.74
CA GLU A 197 6.14 -1.08 6.27
C GLU A 197 6.84 -1.90 5.18
N ARG A 198 7.98 -2.50 5.54
CA ARG A 198 8.60 -3.57 4.74
C ARG A 198 7.82 -4.88 4.92
N ARG A 199 6.61 -4.90 4.42
CA ARG A 199 5.59 -5.92 4.69
C ARG A 199 6.09 -7.35 4.51
N ARG A 200 6.84 -7.64 3.46
CA ARG A 200 7.38 -8.98 3.21
C ARG A 200 8.27 -9.45 4.37
N ILE A 201 9.14 -8.57 4.88
CA ILE A 201 10.04 -8.91 5.99
C ILE A 201 9.24 -9.22 7.26
N THR A 202 8.23 -8.39 7.56
CA THR A 202 7.33 -8.64 8.70
C THR A 202 6.64 -10.01 8.60
N LEU A 203 6.09 -10.31 7.44
CA LEU A 203 5.38 -11.58 7.22
C LEU A 203 6.31 -12.80 7.27
N MET A 204 7.53 -12.68 6.72
CA MET A 204 8.56 -13.74 6.82
C MET A 204 8.98 -13.97 8.28
N ARG A 205 9.26 -12.90 9.03
CA ARG A 205 9.64 -12.98 10.45
C ARG A 205 8.57 -13.69 11.30
N MET A 206 7.30 -13.49 10.94
CA MET A 206 6.16 -14.09 11.64
C MET A 206 5.75 -15.48 11.09
N GLY A 207 6.43 -16.01 10.05
CA GLY A 207 6.03 -17.24 9.37
C GLY A 207 4.63 -17.18 8.74
N LYS A 208 4.23 -15.99 8.30
CA LYS A 208 2.88 -15.71 7.77
C LYS A 208 2.87 -15.25 6.31
N LEU A 209 4.01 -15.29 5.63
CA LEU A 209 4.07 -14.79 4.26
C LEU A 209 3.15 -15.59 3.33
N TYR A 210 3.27 -16.93 3.35
CA TYR A 210 2.43 -17.80 2.51
C TYR A 210 0.95 -17.58 2.79
N ASP A 211 0.51 -17.73 4.05
CA ASP A 211 -0.90 -17.65 4.44
C ASP A 211 -1.51 -16.29 4.08
N ARG A 212 -0.76 -15.21 4.31
CA ARG A 212 -1.24 -13.84 4.05
C ARG A 212 -1.26 -13.51 2.55
N VAL A 213 -0.31 -14.02 1.76
CA VAL A 213 -0.38 -13.87 0.30
C VAL A 213 -1.57 -14.61 -0.25
N MET A 214 -1.79 -15.86 0.16
CA MET A 214 -2.95 -16.66 -0.28
C MET A 214 -4.29 -15.97 0.06
N LYS A 215 -4.39 -15.37 1.25
CA LYS A 215 -5.61 -14.70 1.71
C LYS A 215 -5.83 -13.32 1.08
N CYS A 216 -4.77 -12.51 0.96
CA CYS A 216 -4.89 -11.07 0.74
C CYS A 216 -4.44 -10.60 -0.65
N ASN A 217 -3.75 -11.46 -1.42
CA ASN A 217 -3.19 -11.08 -2.70
C ASN A 217 -3.48 -12.11 -3.80
N PRO A 218 -4.66 -12.05 -4.43
CA PRO A 218 -5.07 -13.02 -5.44
C PRO A 218 -4.18 -13.00 -6.70
N TYR A 219 -3.38 -11.95 -6.90
CA TYR A 219 -2.49 -11.85 -8.06
C TYR A 219 -1.28 -12.75 -7.93
N TYR A 220 -0.70 -12.83 -6.71
CA TYR A 220 0.47 -13.67 -6.42
C TYR A 220 0.11 -15.03 -5.82
N ALA A 221 -1.11 -15.21 -5.34
CA ALA A 221 -1.54 -16.48 -4.74
C ALA A 221 -1.34 -17.69 -5.67
N LYS A 222 -1.50 -17.49 -6.98
CA LYS A 222 -1.37 -18.55 -7.99
C LYS A 222 0.07 -19.09 -8.15
N GLU A 223 1.04 -18.25 -7.82
CA GLU A 223 2.48 -18.55 -7.99
C GLU A 223 3.19 -18.68 -6.64
N MET A 224 2.43 -18.54 -5.54
CA MET A 224 3.02 -18.57 -4.20
C MET A 224 3.24 -20.00 -3.71
N GLU A 225 4.47 -20.29 -3.33
CA GLU A 225 4.86 -21.56 -2.74
C GLU A 225 5.40 -21.37 -1.32
N LYS A 226 5.28 -22.41 -0.49
CA LYS A 226 5.63 -22.34 0.94
C LYS A 226 7.12 -22.04 1.15
N HIS A 227 8.00 -22.52 0.29
CA HIS A 227 9.42 -22.28 0.41
C HIS A 227 9.81 -20.80 0.22
N TYR A 228 8.95 -19.97 -0.41
CA TYR A 228 9.18 -18.52 -0.53
C TYR A 228 9.09 -17.76 0.79
N GLU A 229 8.73 -18.42 1.88
CA GLU A 229 8.87 -17.86 3.24
C GLU A 229 10.33 -17.66 3.64
N LEU A 230 11.25 -18.34 2.99
CA LEU A 230 12.68 -18.10 3.08
C LEU A 230 13.20 -17.52 1.75
N TRP A 231 14.32 -16.86 1.80
CA TRP A 231 15.04 -16.46 0.59
C TRP A 231 16.16 -17.44 0.27
N PRO A 232 16.52 -17.63 -1.00
CA PRO A 232 17.68 -18.42 -1.34
C PRO A 232 18.94 -17.73 -0.76
N ILE A 233 19.84 -18.55 -0.23
CA ILE A 233 21.18 -18.08 0.15
C ILE A 233 21.95 -17.84 -1.15
N PRO A 234 22.55 -16.64 -1.35
CA PRO A 234 23.34 -16.40 -2.54
C PRO A 234 24.44 -17.44 -2.71
N TYR A 235 24.57 -18.01 -3.90
CA TYR A 235 25.54 -19.08 -4.16
C TYR A 235 26.97 -18.70 -3.79
N LYS A 236 27.36 -17.45 -3.98
CA LYS A 236 28.67 -16.92 -3.56
C LYS A 236 28.92 -17.05 -2.06
N GLU A 237 27.89 -16.94 -1.23
CA GLU A 237 28.01 -17.09 0.23
C GLU A 237 28.23 -18.57 0.58
N ILE A 238 27.56 -19.47 -0.15
CA ILE A 238 27.73 -20.92 0.01
C ILE A 238 29.17 -21.31 -0.35
N GLU A 239 29.69 -20.87 -1.50
CA GLU A 239 31.05 -21.17 -1.96
C GLU A 239 32.13 -20.52 -1.07
N ALA A 240 31.89 -19.33 -0.55
CA ALA A 240 32.83 -18.63 0.31
C ALA A 240 32.97 -19.28 1.71
N ASN A 241 31.99 -20.07 2.13
CA ASN A 241 31.98 -20.71 3.44
C ASN A 241 32.86 -21.99 3.43
N ARG A 242 34.13 -21.83 3.80
CA ARG A 242 35.11 -22.91 3.82
C ARG A 242 35.19 -23.65 5.16
N GLY A 243 34.60 -23.15 6.20
CA GLY A 243 34.70 -23.67 7.57
C GLY A 243 33.65 -24.73 7.91
N ALA A 244 32.55 -24.75 7.19
CA ALA A 244 31.44 -25.72 7.34
C ALA A 244 30.64 -25.77 6.06
N VAL A 245 29.87 -26.83 5.88
CA VAL A 245 28.92 -26.94 4.76
C VAL A 245 27.77 -26.02 5.06
N LEU A 246 27.53 -25.04 4.19
CA LEU A 246 26.37 -24.17 4.21
C LEU A 246 25.38 -24.70 3.18
N GLU A 247 24.34 -25.36 3.67
CA GLU A 247 23.28 -25.87 2.80
C GLU A 247 22.33 -24.77 2.37
N GLN A 248 21.76 -24.90 1.19
CA GLN A 248 20.74 -24.01 0.66
C GLN A 248 19.43 -24.17 1.45
N ASN A 249 18.63 -23.13 1.53
CA ASN A 249 17.29 -23.20 2.10
C ASN A 249 16.42 -24.19 1.30
N PRO A 250 15.52 -24.95 1.96
CA PRO A 250 14.68 -25.94 1.29
C PRO A 250 13.87 -25.33 0.14
N GLY A 251 13.82 -26.04 -0.99
CA GLY A 251 13.10 -25.60 -2.19
C GLY A 251 13.92 -24.76 -3.17
N TYR A 252 15.20 -24.50 -2.86
CA TYR A 252 16.15 -23.85 -3.76
C TYR A 252 17.32 -24.80 -4.04
N GLU A 253 17.67 -24.93 -5.31
CA GLU A 253 18.81 -25.71 -5.77
C GLU A 253 20.07 -24.85 -5.94
#